data_36b27b8abd1c522c1b425f0aa1a4aeae
#
_entry.id   36b27b8abd1c522c1b425f0aa1a4aeae
#
_cell.length_a   1.000
_cell.length_b   1.000
_cell.length_c   1.000
_cell.angle_alpha   90.00
_cell.angle_beta   90.00
_cell.angle_gamma   90.00
#
_symmetry.space_group_name_H-M   'P 1'
#
loop_
_entity.id
_entity.type
_entity.pdbx_description
1 polymer ?
#
loop_
_entity_poly.entity_id
_entity_poly.type
_entity_poly.pdbx_seq_one_letter_code
_entity_poly.pdbx_strand_id
1 'polypeptide(L)' 'MAGKAKSVYLTINPKGGFTTVFHKVFFDAKAYNEYVKSDEFKAKWPAEEYDIVKETY' A
#
# COMPACT_ATOMS: atom_id res chain seq x y z
N MET A 1 15.94 -20.55 6.23
CA MET A 1 15.47 -20.30 5.89
C MET A 1 15.28 -19.51 5.27
N ALA A 2 15.50 -19.58 5.04
CA ALA A 2 15.45 -18.67 4.29
C ALA A 2 14.26 -18.39 3.86
N GLY A 3 14.06 -18.09 2.94
CA GLY A 3 12.85 -17.95 2.44
C GLY A 3 11.88 -17.22 3.25
N LYS A 4 12.32 -16.45 4.13
CA LYS A 4 11.42 -15.76 4.83
C LYS A 4 10.74 -14.77 4.01
N ALA A 5 9.47 -14.84 3.86
CA ALA A 5 8.69 -13.87 3.13
C ALA A 5 8.70 -12.56 3.89
N LYS A 6 8.82 -11.48 3.16
CA LYS A 6 8.77 -10.17 3.76
C LYS A 6 7.37 -9.62 3.64
N SER A 7 6.87 -9.08 4.72
CA SER A 7 5.56 -8.46 4.70
C SER A 7 5.67 -7.05 4.15
N VAL A 8 4.69 -6.67 3.35
CA VAL A 8 4.63 -5.33 2.80
C VAL A 8 3.43 -4.62 3.39
N TYR A 9 3.68 -3.50 4.01
CA TYR A 9 2.63 -2.72 4.66
C TYR A 9 2.27 -1.53 3.80
N LEU A 10 1.00 -1.40 3.49
CA LEU A 10 0.48 -0.31 2.70
C LEU A 10 -0.30 0.62 3.60
N THR A 11 0.04 1.88 3.59
CA THR A 11 -0.64 2.89 4.38
C THR A 11 -1.02 4.04 3.47
N ILE A 12 -2.26 4.50 3.55
CA ILE A 12 -2.73 5.60 2.72
C ILE A 12 -3.23 6.72 3.63
N ASN A 13 -2.68 7.90 3.43
CA ASN A 13 -3.06 9.08 4.19
C ASN A 13 -3.53 10.15 3.22
N PRO A 14 -4.47 11.00 3.62
CA PRO A 14 -4.87 12.12 2.76
C PRO A 14 -3.71 13.08 2.62
N LYS A 15 -3.55 13.67 1.45
CA LYS A 15 -2.50 14.62 1.24
C LYS A 15 -2.69 15.81 2.18
N GLY A 16 -1.64 16.15 2.87
CA GLY A 16 -1.72 17.22 3.85
C GLY A 16 -2.38 16.85 5.15
N GLY A 17 -2.81 15.61 5.29
CA GLY A 17 -3.39 15.13 6.53
C GLY A 17 -2.45 14.24 7.29
N PHE A 18 -2.80 13.95 8.51
CA PHE A 18 -1.97 13.11 9.36
C PHE A 18 -2.67 11.83 9.81
N THR A 19 -3.87 11.61 9.31
CA THR A 19 -4.64 10.44 9.72
C THR A 19 -4.64 9.39 8.63
N THR A 20 -4.34 8.15 8.99
CA THR A 20 -4.38 7.05 8.04
C THR A 20 -5.83 6.73 7.70
N VAL A 21 -6.17 6.71 6.42
CA VAL A 21 -7.52 6.38 5.99
C VAL A 21 -7.63 4.94 5.52
N PHE A 22 -6.51 4.29 5.25
CA PHE A 22 -6.53 2.90 4.81
C PHE A 22 -5.19 2.24 5.13
N HIS A 23 -5.24 0.99 5.56
CA HIS A 23 -4.03 0.24 5.88
C HIS A 23 -4.26 -1.21 5.52
N LYS A 24 -3.29 -1.82 4.87
CA LYS A 24 -3.40 -3.22 4.49
C LYS A 24 -2.04 -3.88 4.52
N VAL A 25 -2.01 -5.12 4.94
CA VAL A 25 -0.78 -5.89 4.99
C VAL A 25 -0.81 -6.95 3.90
N PHE A 26 0.28 -7.03 3.15
CA PHE A 26 0.43 -8.05 2.11
C PHE A 26 1.56 -8.98 2.52
N PHE A 27 1.41 -10.24 2.21
CA PHE A 27 2.41 -11.22 2.63
C PHE A 27 3.56 -11.36 1.65
N ASP A 28 3.45 -10.76 0.47
CA ASP A 28 4.58 -10.71 -0.43
C ASP A 28 4.46 -9.51 -1.36
N ALA A 29 5.59 -9.16 -1.99
CA ALA A 29 5.64 -7.97 -2.82
C ALA A 29 4.82 -8.10 -4.08
N LYS A 30 4.65 -9.32 -4.57
CA LYS A 30 3.88 -9.54 -5.78
C LYS A 30 2.41 -9.15 -5.56
N ALA A 31 1.85 -9.58 -4.44
CA ALA A 31 0.47 -9.25 -4.12
C ALA A 31 0.31 -7.74 -3.96
N TYR A 32 1.27 -7.09 -3.33
CA TYR A 32 1.24 -5.65 -3.17
C TYR A 32 1.26 -4.96 -4.53
N ASN A 33 2.17 -5.38 -5.41
CA ASN A 33 2.30 -4.75 -6.71
C ASN A 33 1.05 -4.90 -7.55
N GLU A 34 0.44 -6.08 -7.51
CA GLU A 34 -0.78 -6.29 -8.27
C GLU A 34 -1.93 -5.44 -7.74
N TYR A 35 -1.98 -5.28 -6.44
CA TYR A 35 -3.04 -4.49 -5.85
C TYR A 35 -2.93 -3.01 -6.24
N VAL A 36 -1.73 -2.45 -6.12
CA VAL A 36 -1.57 -1.04 -6.40
C VAL A 36 -1.61 -0.70 -7.88
N LYS A 37 -1.48 -1.71 -8.74
CA LYS A 37 -1.58 -1.48 -10.17
C LYS A 37 -3.01 -1.59 -10.68
N SER A 38 -3.91 -2.09 -9.85
CA SER A 38 -5.29 -2.30 -10.29
C SER A 38 -5.99 -0.96 -10.51
N ASP A 39 -6.94 -0.97 -11.43
CA ASP A 39 -7.70 0.23 -11.71
C ASP A 39 -8.58 0.60 -10.54
N GLU A 40 -9.04 -0.39 -9.79
CA GLU A 40 -9.85 -0.13 -8.61
C GLU A 40 -9.07 0.66 -7.57
N PHE A 41 -7.81 0.27 -7.37
CA PHE A 41 -6.99 0.97 -6.40
C PHE A 41 -6.76 2.42 -6.83
N LYS A 42 -6.45 2.61 -8.12
CA LYS A 42 -6.16 3.95 -8.61
C LYS A 42 -7.39 4.85 -8.57
N ALA A 43 -8.55 4.28 -8.80
CA ALA A 43 -9.78 5.05 -8.75
C ALA A 43 -10.15 5.41 -7.33
N LYS A 44 -9.88 4.51 -6.39
CA LYS A 44 -10.24 4.73 -5.01
C LYS A 44 -9.27 5.64 -4.28
N TRP A 45 -7.98 5.50 -4.60
CA TRP A 45 -6.93 6.25 -3.92
C TRP A 45 -6.01 6.92 -4.92
N PRO A 46 -6.50 7.98 -5.59
CA PRO A 46 -5.65 8.67 -6.58
C PRO A 46 -4.43 9.27 -5.91
N ALA A 47 -3.29 9.03 -6.52
CA ALA A 47 -2.03 9.50 -5.95
C ALA A 47 -1.97 11.02 -5.85
N GLU A 48 -2.82 11.71 -6.59
CA GLU A 48 -2.87 13.16 -6.53
C GLU A 48 -3.50 13.67 -5.25
N GLU A 49 -4.34 12.85 -4.63
CA GLU A 49 -5.06 13.27 -3.43
C GLU A 49 -4.62 12.54 -2.17
N TYR A 50 -3.88 11.47 -2.31
CA TYR A 50 -3.48 10.66 -1.18
C TYR A 50 -1.99 10.35 -1.22
N ASP A 51 -1.39 10.24 -0.05
CA ASP A 51 -0.02 9.80 0.08
C ASP A 51 -0.03 8.31 0.31
N ILE A 52 0.66 7.58 -0.55
CA ILE A 52 0.71 6.13 -0.48
C ILE A 52 2.07 5.73 0.04
N VAL A 53 2.09 5.13 1.22
CA VAL A 53 3.33 4.78 1.90
C VAL A 53 3.49 3.26 1.88
N LYS A 54 4.66 2.81 1.46
CA LYS A 54 4.98 1.41 1.42
C LYS A 54 6.12 1.12 2.37
N GLU A 55 5.94 0.13 3.22
CA GLU A 55 7.00 -0.30 4.11
C GLU A 55 7.16 -1.81 3.98
N THR A 56 8.40 -2.27 4.01
CA THR A 56 8.69 -3.69 3.88
C THR A 56 9.43 -4.17 5.12
N TYR A 57 8.98 -5.28 5.67
CA TYR A 57 9.59 -5.84 6.88
C TYR A 57 9.99 -7.28 6.71
#